data_504f0e5cc9703c9979b218113424b11a
#
_entry.id   504f0e5cc9703c9979b218113424b11a
#
_cell.length_a   1.000
_cell.length_b   1.000
_cell.length_c   1.000
_cell.angle_alpha   90.00
_cell.angle_beta   90.00
_cell.angle_gamma   90.00
#
_symmetry.space_group_name_H-M   'P 1'
#
loop_
_entity.id
_entity.type
_entity.pdbx_description
1 polymer ?
#
loop_
_entity_poly.entity_id
_entity_poly.type
_entity_poly.pdbx_seq_one_letter_code
_entity_poly.pdbx_strand_id
1 'polypeptide(L)'
;MAKSDKEINKLIAEAESHKIQELKKDNLRLLKQLEKAKNKKADMIDAVYQAVSTNLRTWDKPKIPKPKLHKKTKNEEVAVAVLSDVQLAKVTPDYNTQVAEARVVEYANKIVELTNVQRSAHPVNKCVVLAAGDIVEGELIFPGQTHLIDASLYNQVTIDGPRILTKFFDTLLANFNEVDVHWVIGNHGSLGGRARKDYHPDSNADRMLGKIMSMIYKDEKRMTWTIP
;
A
#
# COMPACT_ATOMS: atom_id res chain seq x y z
N MET A 1 -25.68 -64.85 19.22
CA MET A 1 -24.23 -65.14 19.16
C MET A 1 -23.49 -63.81 19.21
N ALA A 2 -22.76 -63.50 20.27
CA ALA A 2 -21.95 -62.31 20.38
C ALA A 2 -20.74 -62.48 19.45
N LYS A 3 -20.50 -61.48 18.61
CA LYS A 3 -19.26 -61.41 17.80
C LYS A 3 -18.06 -61.44 18.74
N SER A 4 -17.04 -62.22 18.41
CA SER A 4 -15.85 -62.30 19.25
C SER A 4 -15.15 -60.91 19.28
N ASP A 5 -14.54 -60.56 20.42
CA ASP A 5 -13.81 -59.26 20.59
C ASP A 5 -12.77 -59.03 19.49
N LYS A 6 -12.21 -60.07 18.89
CA LYS A 6 -11.32 -59.99 17.73
C LYS A 6 -12.00 -59.51 16.46
N GLU A 7 -13.25 -59.89 16.18
CA GLU A 7 -14.01 -59.41 15.01
C GLU A 7 -14.43 -57.97 15.19
N ILE A 8 -14.77 -57.55 16.40
CA ILE A 8 -15.12 -56.13 16.71
C ILE A 8 -13.91 -55.26 16.53
N ASN A 9 -12.75 -55.62 17.07
CA ASN A 9 -11.51 -54.86 16.92
C ASN A 9 -11.04 -54.75 15.45
N LYS A 10 -11.25 -55.79 14.65
CA LYS A 10 -10.95 -55.75 13.21
C LYS A 10 -11.87 -54.79 12.47
N LEU A 11 -13.15 -54.75 12.75
CA LEU A 11 -14.10 -53.84 12.15
C LEU A 11 -13.83 -52.37 12.53
N ILE A 12 -13.41 -52.13 13.78
CA ILE A 12 -13.00 -50.80 14.24
C ILE A 12 -11.75 -50.32 13.48
N ALA A 13 -10.72 -51.18 13.37
CA ALA A 13 -9.48 -50.82 12.65
C ALA A 13 -9.73 -50.56 11.14
N GLU A 14 -10.62 -51.33 10.51
CA GLU A 14 -11.02 -51.12 9.12
C GLU A 14 -11.78 -49.78 8.95
N ALA A 15 -12.70 -49.46 9.85
CA ALA A 15 -13.44 -48.20 9.85
C ALA A 15 -12.52 -46.97 10.08
N GLU A 16 -11.57 -47.08 11.03
CA GLU A 16 -10.56 -46.04 11.28
C GLU A 16 -9.64 -45.82 10.07
N SER A 17 -9.19 -46.93 9.45
CA SER A 17 -8.38 -46.86 8.22
C SER A 17 -9.11 -46.17 7.09
N HIS A 18 -10.40 -46.47 6.89
CA HIS A 18 -11.23 -45.84 5.88
C HIS A 18 -11.40 -44.36 6.15
N LYS A 19 -11.65 -43.95 7.38
CA LYS A 19 -11.79 -42.59 7.81
C LYS A 19 -10.49 -41.81 7.66
N ILE A 20 -9.35 -42.40 7.95
CA ILE A 20 -8.01 -41.80 7.71
C ILE A 20 -7.77 -41.57 6.21
N GLN A 21 -8.18 -42.50 5.34
CA GLN A 21 -8.06 -42.33 3.90
C GLN A 21 -8.94 -41.21 3.37
N GLU A 22 -10.18 -41.10 3.85
CA GLU A 22 -11.08 -39.98 3.50
C GLU A 22 -10.49 -38.64 3.93
N LEU A 23 -10.01 -38.52 5.18
CA LEU A 23 -9.38 -37.31 5.69
C LEU A 23 -8.12 -36.91 4.91
N LYS A 24 -7.31 -37.90 4.50
CA LYS A 24 -6.14 -37.63 3.64
C LYS A 24 -6.56 -37.10 2.26
N LYS A 25 -7.63 -37.66 1.68
CA LYS A 25 -8.16 -37.19 0.38
C LYS A 25 -8.72 -35.78 0.47
N ASP A 26 -9.44 -35.48 1.55
CA ASP A 26 -9.98 -34.13 1.78
C ASP A 26 -8.87 -33.09 2.03
N ASN A 27 -7.86 -33.45 2.84
CA ASN A 27 -6.69 -32.59 3.04
C ASN A 27 -5.95 -32.29 1.72
N LEU A 28 -5.77 -33.28 0.87
CA LEU A 28 -5.12 -33.11 -0.43
C LEU A 28 -5.94 -32.21 -1.36
N ARG A 29 -7.28 -32.31 -1.29
CA ARG A 29 -8.20 -31.44 -2.03
C ARG A 29 -8.13 -30.00 -1.52
N LEU A 30 -8.13 -29.81 -0.21
CA LEU A 30 -8.03 -28.49 0.41
C LEU A 30 -6.68 -27.82 0.13
N LEU A 31 -5.58 -28.58 0.18
CA LEU A 31 -4.25 -28.07 -0.20
C LEU A 31 -4.21 -27.60 -1.65
N LYS A 32 -4.78 -28.38 -2.59
CA LYS A 32 -4.88 -27.97 -4.01
C LYS A 32 -5.74 -26.72 -4.21
N GLN A 33 -6.83 -26.58 -3.45
CA GLN A 33 -7.68 -25.39 -3.49
C GLN A 33 -6.96 -24.16 -2.92
N LEU A 34 -6.19 -24.32 -1.83
CA LEU A 34 -5.38 -23.28 -1.23
C LEU A 34 -4.27 -22.81 -2.19
N GLU A 35 -3.59 -23.76 -2.83
CA GLU A 35 -2.54 -23.47 -3.82
C GLU A 35 -3.10 -22.73 -5.03
N LYS A 36 -4.26 -23.16 -5.55
CA LYS A 36 -4.96 -22.49 -6.63
C LYS A 36 -5.44 -21.08 -6.25
N ALA A 37 -5.87 -20.88 -5.00
CA ALA A 37 -6.24 -19.56 -4.50
C ALA A 37 -5.02 -18.63 -4.32
N LYS A 38 -3.87 -19.17 -3.87
CA LYS A 38 -2.60 -18.44 -3.77
C LYS A 38 -2.09 -17.99 -5.14
N ASN A 39 -2.12 -18.90 -6.13
CA ASN A 39 -1.67 -18.60 -7.49
C ASN A 39 -2.55 -17.53 -8.16
N LYS A 40 -3.89 -17.60 -8.01
CA LYS A 40 -4.78 -16.54 -8.52
C LYS A 40 -4.49 -15.16 -7.96
N LYS A 41 -4.00 -15.07 -6.71
CA LYS A 41 -3.64 -13.79 -6.09
C LYS A 41 -2.30 -13.25 -6.58
N ALA A 42 -1.30 -14.12 -6.71
CA ALA A 42 -0.02 -13.76 -7.33
C ALA A 42 -0.25 -13.24 -8.75
N ASP A 43 -1.08 -13.93 -9.54
CA ASP A 43 -1.45 -13.52 -10.89
C ASP A 43 -2.15 -12.15 -10.92
N MET A 44 -3.00 -11.85 -9.92
CA MET A 44 -3.68 -10.56 -9.82
C MET A 44 -2.71 -9.41 -9.47
N ILE A 45 -1.79 -9.65 -8.54
CA ILE A 45 -0.75 -8.67 -8.17
C ILE A 45 0.15 -8.39 -9.37
N ASP A 46 0.59 -9.43 -10.07
CA ASP A 46 1.40 -9.30 -11.27
C ASP A 46 0.65 -8.59 -12.40
N ALA A 47 -0.63 -8.88 -12.59
CA ALA A 47 -1.47 -8.21 -13.58
C ALA A 47 -1.62 -6.71 -13.29
N VAL A 48 -1.86 -6.33 -12.03
CA VAL A 48 -1.91 -4.92 -11.59
C VAL A 48 -0.55 -4.26 -11.83
N TYR A 49 0.54 -4.93 -11.43
CA TYR A 49 1.90 -4.42 -11.62
C TYR A 49 2.23 -4.20 -13.11
N GLN A 50 1.88 -5.14 -13.98
CA GLN A 50 2.09 -5.04 -15.44
C GLN A 50 1.22 -3.93 -16.05
N ALA A 51 -0.05 -3.83 -15.66
CA ALA A 51 -0.95 -2.78 -16.13
C ALA A 51 -0.44 -1.38 -15.77
N VAL A 52 -0.01 -1.19 -14.51
CA VAL A 52 0.57 0.07 -14.05
C VAL A 52 1.89 0.36 -14.75
N SER A 53 2.78 -0.64 -14.87
CA SER A 53 4.08 -0.46 -15.56
C SER A 53 3.89 -0.06 -17.02
N THR A 54 2.89 -0.62 -17.71
CA THR A 54 2.58 -0.28 -19.11
C THR A 54 2.04 1.14 -19.22
N ASN A 55 1.10 1.52 -18.36
CA ASN A 55 0.56 2.88 -18.33
C ASN A 55 1.62 3.94 -17.98
N LEU A 56 2.52 3.62 -17.03
CA LEU A 56 3.62 4.53 -16.66
C LEU A 56 4.64 4.76 -17.77
N ARG A 57 4.83 3.80 -18.69
CA ARG A 57 5.72 3.97 -19.86
C ARG A 57 5.20 5.00 -20.85
N THR A 58 3.89 5.19 -20.93
CA THR A 58 3.21 6.11 -21.84
C THR A 58 2.87 7.45 -21.17
N TRP A 59 3.13 7.59 -19.89
CA TRP A 59 2.82 8.82 -19.15
C TRP A 59 3.89 9.89 -19.37
N ASP A 60 3.53 10.93 -20.10
CA ASP A 60 4.35 12.14 -20.25
C ASP A 60 4.40 12.89 -18.92
N LYS A 61 5.52 12.76 -18.22
CA LYS A 61 5.71 13.49 -16.96
C LYS A 61 5.95 14.97 -17.23
N PRO A 62 5.21 15.88 -16.59
CA PRO A 62 5.51 17.28 -16.65
C PRO A 62 6.94 17.54 -16.14
N LYS A 63 7.67 18.46 -16.77
CA LYS A 63 8.99 18.87 -16.29
C LYS A 63 8.83 19.63 -14.98
N ILE A 64 9.26 19.03 -13.89
CA ILE A 64 9.24 19.66 -12.57
C ILE A 64 10.35 20.74 -12.54
N PRO A 65 10.02 22.01 -12.21
CA PRO A 65 11.03 23.05 -12.11
C PRO A 65 12.04 22.71 -11.01
N LYS A 66 13.30 23.07 -11.23
CA LYS A 66 14.32 22.92 -10.18
C LYS A 66 14.24 24.11 -9.23
N PRO A 67 14.25 23.86 -7.91
CA PRO A 67 14.28 24.96 -6.93
C PRO A 67 15.57 25.76 -7.03
N LYS A 68 15.54 27.01 -6.61
CA LYS A 68 16.76 27.80 -6.45
C LYS A 68 17.56 27.25 -5.27
N LEU A 69 18.81 26.86 -5.53
CA LEU A 69 19.70 26.35 -4.49
C LEU A 69 20.01 27.45 -3.46
N HIS A 70 19.75 27.17 -2.20
CA HIS A 70 20.37 27.91 -1.12
C HIS A 70 21.82 27.45 -0.96
N LYS A 71 22.77 28.38 -0.84
CA LYS A 71 24.16 28.02 -0.57
C LYS A 71 24.22 27.24 0.75
N LYS A 72 24.89 26.08 0.74
CA LYS A 72 25.14 25.33 1.97
C LYS A 72 25.90 26.24 2.93
N THR A 73 25.28 26.53 4.06
CA THR A 73 25.88 27.27 5.17
C THR A 73 25.91 26.36 6.39
N LYS A 74 26.71 26.75 7.41
CA LYS A 74 26.62 26.12 8.73
C LYS A 74 25.16 26.24 9.21
N ASN A 75 24.59 25.15 9.78
CA ASN A 75 23.23 25.07 10.31
C ASN A 75 22.13 24.87 9.25
N GLU A 76 22.39 24.02 8.25
CA GLU A 76 21.32 23.55 7.36
C GLU A 76 20.31 22.71 8.14
N GLU A 77 19.03 23.01 7.97
CA GLU A 77 17.90 22.27 8.55
C GLU A 77 17.24 21.38 7.50
N VAL A 78 16.50 20.39 7.95
CA VAL A 78 15.75 19.45 7.12
C VAL A 78 14.27 19.58 7.46
N ALA A 79 13.44 19.78 6.44
CA ALA A 79 12.00 19.70 6.61
C ALA A 79 11.58 18.22 6.76
N VAL A 80 10.72 17.92 7.73
CA VAL A 80 10.14 16.59 7.92
C VAL A 80 8.63 16.70 7.75
N ALA A 81 8.10 15.99 6.77
CA ALA A 81 6.67 15.90 6.47
C ALA A 81 6.15 14.51 6.86
N VAL A 82 5.15 14.43 7.72
CA VAL A 82 4.48 13.18 8.09
C VAL A 82 3.18 13.09 7.32
N LEU A 83 3.04 12.09 6.46
CA LEU A 83 1.84 11.78 5.71
C LEU A 83 1.30 10.43 6.19
N SER A 84 0.21 10.43 6.95
CA SER A 84 -0.44 9.21 7.41
C SER A 84 -1.95 9.38 7.42
N ASP A 85 -2.67 8.27 7.51
CA ASP A 85 -4.12 8.24 7.70
C ASP A 85 -4.90 9.09 6.68
N VAL A 86 -4.40 9.13 5.44
CA VAL A 86 -5.13 9.76 4.32
C VAL A 86 -6.43 9.02 4.10
N GLN A 87 -6.44 7.69 4.30
CA GLN A 87 -7.60 6.82 4.15
C GLN A 87 -8.37 7.17 2.85
N LEU A 88 -7.62 7.17 1.74
CA LEU A 88 -8.14 7.48 0.42
C LEU A 88 -9.34 6.59 0.07
N ALA A 89 -10.40 7.19 -0.40
CA ALA A 89 -11.70 6.61 -0.70
C ALA A 89 -12.64 6.41 0.51
N LYS A 90 -12.24 6.72 1.73
CA LYS A 90 -13.17 6.70 2.87
C LYS A 90 -14.28 7.71 2.66
N VAL A 91 -15.52 7.30 2.98
CA VAL A 91 -16.69 8.18 2.92
C VAL A 91 -17.26 8.43 4.31
N THR A 92 -17.37 9.70 4.66
CA THR A 92 -18.08 10.21 5.82
C THR A 92 -18.89 11.46 5.38
N PRO A 93 -19.76 12.05 6.21
CA PRO A 93 -20.45 13.28 5.84
C PRO A 93 -19.53 14.41 5.36
N ASP A 94 -18.27 14.46 5.88
CA ASP A 94 -17.32 15.54 5.63
C ASP A 94 -16.04 15.07 4.91
N TYR A 95 -16.01 13.82 4.42
CA TYR A 95 -14.83 13.25 3.80
C TYR A 95 -15.15 12.28 2.65
N ASN A 96 -14.38 12.39 1.57
CA ASN A 96 -14.41 11.54 0.40
C ASN A 96 -13.08 11.69 -0.37
N THR A 97 -12.91 10.99 -1.49
CA THR A 97 -11.70 11.07 -2.32
C THR A 97 -11.37 12.51 -2.77
N GLN A 98 -12.37 13.31 -3.10
CA GLN A 98 -12.15 14.70 -3.53
C GLN A 98 -11.65 15.58 -2.39
N VAL A 99 -12.19 15.40 -1.18
CA VAL A 99 -11.71 16.10 0.03
C VAL A 99 -10.32 15.64 0.41
N ALA A 100 -10.02 14.34 0.31
CA ALA A 100 -8.68 13.79 0.52
C ALA A 100 -7.66 14.46 -0.40
N GLU A 101 -7.98 14.56 -1.70
CA GLU A 101 -7.13 15.24 -2.68
C GLU A 101 -6.85 16.70 -2.30
N ALA A 102 -7.91 17.45 -2.00
CA ALA A 102 -7.78 18.85 -1.62
C ALA A 102 -6.88 19.03 -0.39
N ARG A 103 -7.06 18.20 0.65
CA ARG A 103 -6.26 18.23 1.88
C ARG A 103 -4.80 17.84 1.66
N VAL A 104 -4.52 16.83 0.84
CA VAL A 104 -3.14 16.42 0.52
C VAL A 104 -2.40 17.50 -0.27
N VAL A 105 -3.08 18.15 -1.22
CA VAL A 105 -2.50 19.28 -1.98
C VAL A 105 -2.28 20.49 -1.08
N GLU A 106 -3.24 20.84 -0.23
CA GLU A 106 -3.09 21.91 0.76
C GLU A 106 -1.94 21.63 1.72
N TYR A 107 -1.81 20.39 2.19
CA TYR A 107 -0.70 19.98 3.07
C TYR A 107 0.65 20.18 2.40
N ALA A 108 0.82 19.79 1.13
CA ALA A 108 2.04 20.05 0.38
C ALA A 108 2.38 21.54 0.32
N ASN A 109 1.39 22.38 0.04
CA ASN A 109 1.56 23.83 -0.01
C ASN A 109 1.94 24.40 1.38
N LYS A 110 1.34 23.90 2.46
CA LYS A 110 1.67 24.32 3.83
C LYS A 110 3.09 23.93 4.25
N ILE A 111 3.56 22.73 3.84
CA ILE A 111 4.98 22.36 4.04
C ILE A 111 5.89 23.39 3.41
N VAL A 112 5.62 23.78 2.16
CA VAL A 112 6.42 24.77 1.43
C VAL A 112 6.35 26.15 2.10
N GLU A 113 5.15 26.60 2.49
CA GLU A 113 4.94 27.90 3.16
C GLU A 113 5.74 27.97 4.47
N LEU A 114 5.58 26.98 5.36
CA LEU A 114 6.30 26.92 6.63
C LEU A 114 7.82 26.81 6.43
N THR A 115 8.25 26.02 5.44
CA THR A 115 9.67 25.92 5.10
C THR A 115 10.23 27.26 4.62
N ASN A 116 9.47 28.04 3.86
CA ASN A 116 9.90 29.35 3.40
C ASN A 116 10.05 30.36 4.56
N VAL A 117 9.23 30.24 5.61
CA VAL A 117 9.42 31.01 6.85
C VAL A 117 10.76 30.64 7.51
N GLN A 118 11.06 29.33 7.64
CA GLN A 118 12.34 28.88 8.21
C GLN A 118 13.55 29.26 7.37
N ARG A 119 13.41 29.25 6.04
CA ARG A 119 14.47 29.65 5.09
C ARG A 119 14.94 31.08 5.28
N SER A 120 14.17 31.94 5.94
CA SER A 120 14.62 33.29 6.31
C SER A 120 15.78 33.29 7.29
N ALA A 121 15.91 32.26 8.11
CA ALA A 121 16.95 32.12 9.15
C ALA A 121 17.96 31.02 8.81
N HIS A 122 17.53 29.89 8.25
CA HIS A 122 18.36 28.73 7.99
C HIS A 122 18.12 28.15 6.59
N PRO A 123 19.17 27.62 5.90
CA PRO A 123 18.96 26.90 4.66
C PRO A 123 18.18 25.60 4.90
N VAL A 124 17.12 25.38 4.13
CA VAL A 124 16.31 24.15 4.17
C VAL A 124 16.18 23.66 2.73
N ASN A 125 17.08 22.77 2.32
CA ASN A 125 17.17 22.28 0.95
C ASN A 125 16.58 20.89 0.77
N LYS A 126 16.43 20.14 1.87
CA LYS A 126 15.99 18.76 1.90
C LYS A 126 14.65 18.63 2.61
N CYS A 127 13.78 17.78 2.06
CA CYS A 127 12.56 17.33 2.73
C CYS A 127 12.61 15.81 2.93
N VAL A 128 12.33 15.35 4.14
CA VAL A 128 12.10 13.94 4.46
C VAL A 128 10.60 13.73 4.58
N VAL A 129 10.06 12.80 3.81
CA VAL A 129 8.64 12.42 3.87
C VAL A 129 8.52 11.08 4.59
N LEU A 130 7.83 11.07 5.71
CA LEU A 130 7.46 9.86 6.45
C LEU A 130 6.02 9.50 6.06
N ALA A 131 5.85 8.62 5.07
CA ALA A 131 4.54 8.05 4.73
C ALA A 131 4.26 6.91 5.72
N ALA A 132 3.52 7.23 6.79
CA ALA A 132 3.40 6.39 7.97
C ALA A 132 2.20 5.43 7.94
N GLY A 133 1.77 5.01 6.73
CA GLY A 133 0.72 4.02 6.52
C GLY A 133 -0.69 4.59 6.46
N ASP A 134 -1.65 3.71 6.17
CA ASP A 134 -3.07 4.00 5.99
C ASP A 134 -3.34 5.14 4.98
N ILE A 135 -2.55 5.15 3.91
CA ILE A 135 -2.76 6.06 2.77
C ILE A 135 -4.03 5.66 2.02
N VAL A 136 -4.28 4.35 1.87
CA VAL A 136 -5.53 3.82 1.31
C VAL A 136 -6.51 3.47 2.42
N GLU A 137 -7.82 3.57 2.16
CA GLU A 137 -8.86 3.07 3.07
C GLU A 137 -8.97 1.55 3.01
N GLY A 138 -8.72 0.95 1.85
CA GLY A 138 -8.92 -0.48 1.65
C GLY A 138 -10.39 -0.88 1.47
N GLU A 139 -10.67 -2.18 1.59
CA GLU A 139 -12.04 -2.75 1.42
C GLU A 139 -12.34 -3.88 2.41
N LEU A 140 -11.34 -4.37 3.17
CA LEU A 140 -11.42 -5.67 3.83
C LEU A 140 -11.17 -5.63 5.34
N ILE A 141 -11.07 -4.44 5.95
CA ILE A 141 -10.71 -4.30 7.37
C ILE A 141 -11.87 -4.69 8.28
N PHE A 142 -13.10 -4.33 7.89
CA PHE A 142 -14.31 -4.66 8.65
C PHE A 142 -15.49 -4.98 7.73
N PRO A 143 -16.50 -5.74 8.20
CA PRO A 143 -17.69 -6.02 7.42
C PRO A 143 -18.44 -4.73 7.03
N GLY A 144 -18.84 -4.63 5.76
CA GLY A 144 -19.60 -3.48 5.27
C GLY A 144 -18.74 -2.28 4.86
N GLN A 145 -17.43 -2.33 4.98
CA GLN A 145 -16.52 -1.24 4.56
C GLN A 145 -16.73 -0.83 3.10
N THR A 146 -17.06 -1.78 2.22
CA THR A 146 -17.34 -1.52 0.81
C THR A 146 -18.52 -0.55 0.56
N HIS A 147 -19.38 -0.37 1.54
CA HIS A 147 -20.48 0.62 1.48
C HIS A 147 -20.08 2.01 2.02
N LEU A 148 -18.85 2.14 2.55
CA LEU A 148 -18.30 3.35 3.15
C LEU A 148 -17.08 3.86 2.39
N ILE A 149 -16.96 3.48 1.12
CA ILE A 149 -15.88 3.93 0.21
C ILE A 149 -16.51 4.42 -1.10
N ASP A 150 -15.88 5.42 -1.72
CA ASP A 150 -16.28 5.99 -3.02
C ASP A 150 -15.39 5.52 -4.19
N ALA A 151 -14.33 4.76 -3.90
CA ALA A 151 -13.46 4.17 -4.91
C ALA A 151 -13.02 2.76 -4.49
N SER A 152 -13.01 1.82 -5.46
CA SER A 152 -12.51 0.46 -5.22
C SER A 152 -11.02 0.48 -4.85
N LEU A 153 -10.56 -0.58 -4.17
CA LEU A 153 -9.14 -0.73 -3.83
C LEU A 153 -8.24 -0.64 -5.07
N TYR A 154 -8.70 -1.18 -6.19
CA TYR A 154 -8.01 -1.03 -7.47
C TYR A 154 -7.83 0.45 -7.84
N ASN A 155 -8.89 1.26 -7.79
CA ASN A 155 -8.82 2.69 -8.09
C ASN A 155 -7.96 3.44 -7.09
N GLN A 156 -8.09 3.14 -5.79
CA GLN A 156 -7.27 3.74 -4.74
C GLN A 156 -5.76 3.58 -5.04
N VAL A 157 -5.34 2.38 -5.48
CA VAL A 157 -3.92 2.05 -5.69
C VAL A 157 -3.41 2.48 -7.06
N THR A 158 -4.23 2.38 -8.13
CA THR A 158 -3.75 2.52 -9.50
C THR A 158 -4.14 3.82 -10.18
N ILE A 159 -5.15 4.53 -9.67
CA ILE A 159 -5.69 5.74 -10.29
C ILE A 159 -5.60 6.93 -9.33
N ASP A 160 -6.38 6.91 -8.26
CA ASP A 160 -6.52 8.06 -7.37
C ASP A 160 -5.28 8.31 -6.53
N GLY A 161 -4.70 7.27 -5.93
CA GLY A 161 -3.47 7.38 -5.16
C GLY A 161 -2.32 7.97 -5.95
N PRO A 162 -1.94 7.41 -7.12
CA PRO A 162 -0.89 7.97 -7.96
C PRO A 162 -1.20 9.41 -8.40
N ARG A 163 -2.43 9.71 -8.80
CA ARG A 163 -2.85 11.04 -9.24
C ARG A 163 -2.72 12.10 -8.13
N ILE A 164 -3.15 11.76 -6.93
CA ILE A 164 -3.13 12.67 -5.77
C ILE A 164 -1.70 12.86 -5.26
N LEU A 165 -0.99 11.74 -5.06
CA LEU A 165 0.38 11.77 -4.53
C LEU A 165 1.38 12.38 -5.50
N THR A 166 1.16 12.28 -6.81
CA THR A 166 2.00 13.00 -7.79
C THR A 166 1.91 14.50 -7.58
N LYS A 167 0.72 15.07 -7.32
CA LYS A 167 0.59 16.51 -7.00
C LYS A 167 1.37 16.89 -5.74
N PHE A 168 1.32 16.05 -4.71
CA PHE A 168 2.06 16.24 -3.47
C PHE A 168 3.58 16.24 -3.72
N PHE A 169 4.11 15.19 -4.33
CA PHE A 169 5.55 15.05 -4.55
C PHE A 169 6.10 16.05 -5.57
N ASP A 170 5.35 16.38 -6.62
CA ASP A 170 5.75 17.41 -7.59
C ASP A 170 5.87 18.78 -6.92
N THR A 171 4.95 19.10 -6.00
CA THR A 171 5.03 20.33 -5.20
C THR A 171 6.29 20.38 -4.34
N LEU A 172 6.64 19.26 -3.70
CA LEU A 172 7.87 19.18 -2.89
C LEU A 172 9.12 19.27 -3.78
N LEU A 173 9.18 18.51 -4.89
CA LEU A 173 10.31 18.54 -5.81
C LEU A 173 10.52 19.90 -6.49
N ALA A 174 9.45 20.67 -6.67
CA ALA A 174 9.56 22.07 -7.17
C ALA A 174 10.19 23.02 -6.13
N ASN A 175 10.20 22.63 -4.84
CA ASN A 175 10.62 23.50 -3.74
C ASN A 175 11.81 22.98 -2.93
N PHE A 176 12.19 21.71 -3.08
CA PHE A 176 13.33 21.10 -2.40
C PHE A 176 14.32 20.50 -3.39
N ASN A 177 15.61 20.55 -3.04
CA ASN A 177 16.68 19.96 -3.87
C ASN A 177 16.75 18.44 -3.73
N GLU A 178 16.36 17.92 -2.55
CA GLU A 178 16.32 16.52 -2.22
C GLU A 178 15.02 16.19 -1.51
N VAL A 179 14.40 15.07 -1.86
CA VAL A 179 13.20 14.54 -1.20
C VAL A 179 13.45 13.05 -0.88
N ASP A 180 13.59 12.73 0.40
CA ASP A 180 13.74 11.36 0.85
C ASP A 180 12.41 10.84 1.36
N VAL A 181 11.92 9.74 0.80
CA VAL A 181 10.64 9.13 1.16
C VAL A 181 10.88 7.83 1.92
N HIS A 182 10.41 7.78 3.15
CA HIS A 182 10.33 6.58 3.96
C HIS A 182 8.86 6.16 4.02
N TRP A 183 8.58 5.00 3.44
CA TRP A 183 7.23 4.50 3.28
C TRP A 183 7.01 3.27 4.14
N VAL A 184 6.03 3.27 5.01
CA VAL A 184 5.60 2.11 5.78
C VAL A 184 4.16 1.74 5.45
N ILE A 185 3.79 0.50 5.74
CA ILE A 185 2.46 -0.03 5.50
C ILE A 185 1.56 0.23 6.71
N GLY A 186 0.31 0.59 6.45
CA GLY A 186 -0.74 0.64 7.44
C GLY A 186 -1.55 -0.65 7.52
N ASN A 187 -2.54 -0.65 8.39
CA ASN A 187 -3.44 -1.79 8.52
C ASN A 187 -4.59 -1.78 7.52
N HIS A 188 -5.01 -0.59 7.07
CA HIS A 188 -6.11 -0.45 6.12
C HIS A 188 -5.78 -1.05 4.75
N GLY A 189 -4.53 -0.97 4.33
CA GLY A 189 -4.04 -1.58 3.09
C GLY A 189 -3.95 -3.11 3.08
N SER A 190 -4.21 -3.79 4.19
CA SER A 190 -4.07 -5.25 4.28
C SER A 190 -5.07 -5.99 3.38
N LEU A 191 -4.57 -6.80 2.44
CA LEU A 191 -5.42 -7.64 1.57
C LEU A 191 -6.00 -8.85 2.30
N GLY A 192 -5.50 -9.16 3.49
CA GLY A 192 -5.98 -10.25 4.35
C GLY A 192 -7.18 -9.88 5.20
N GLY A 193 -7.51 -8.61 5.32
CA GLY A 193 -8.58 -8.15 6.20
C GLY A 193 -8.40 -8.69 7.64
N ARG A 194 -9.45 -9.31 8.19
CA ARG A 194 -9.39 -9.94 9.52
C ARG A 194 -8.50 -11.19 9.59
N ALA A 195 -8.27 -11.87 8.46
CA ALA A 195 -7.43 -13.06 8.35
C ALA A 195 -5.96 -12.72 8.08
N ARG A 196 -5.44 -11.63 8.62
CA ARG A 196 -4.07 -11.13 8.38
C ARG A 196 -2.97 -12.17 8.56
N LYS A 197 -3.16 -13.11 9.50
CA LYS A 197 -2.18 -14.17 9.78
C LYS A 197 -1.95 -15.11 8.61
N ASP A 198 -2.92 -15.21 7.70
CA ASP A 198 -2.88 -16.11 6.55
C ASP A 198 -2.34 -15.44 5.28
N TYR A 199 -1.92 -14.16 5.39
CA TYR A 199 -1.42 -13.38 4.27
C TYR A 199 0.03 -12.97 4.48
N HIS A 200 0.78 -12.96 3.37
CA HIS A 200 2.13 -12.45 3.39
C HIS A 200 2.12 -10.95 3.76
N PRO A 201 3.02 -10.47 4.63
CA PRO A 201 3.09 -9.04 4.99
C PRO A 201 3.17 -8.10 3.80
N ASP A 202 3.80 -8.53 2.69
CA ASP A 202 3.92 -7.77 1.46
C ASP A 202 2.59 -7.63 0.69
N SER A 203 1.57 -8.43 1.03
CA SER A 203 0.23 -8.33 0.43
C SER A 203 -0.53 -7.17 1.06
N ASN A 204 -0.07 -5.95 0.78
CA ASN A 204 -0.60 -4.71 1.35
C ASN A 204 -0.71 -3.65 0.25
N ALA A 205 -1.86 -2.96 0.19
CA ALA A 205 -2.17 -1.96 -0.81
C ALA A 205 -1.33 -0.67 -0.64
N ASP A 206 -0.99 -0.27 0.59
CA ASP A 206 -0.06 0.84 0.82
C ASP A 206 1.31 0.51 0.22
N ARG A 207 1.79 -0.74 0.41
CA ARG A 207 3.05 -1.17 -0.20
C ARG A 207 3.00 -1.14 -1.73
N MET A 208 1.88 -1.59 -2.33
CA MET A 208 1.68 -1.52 -3.77
C MET A 208 1.73 -0.07 -4.26
N LEU A 209 1.00 0.82 -3.59
CA LEU A 209 0.98 2.24 -3.93
C LEU A 209 2.36 2.88 -3.80
N GLY A 210 3.09 2.61 -2.71
CA GLY A 210 4.46 3.08 -2.52
C GLY A 210 5.40 2.62 -3.64
N LYS A 211 5.30 1.34 -4.05
CA LYS A 211 6.09 0.81 -5.19
C LYS A 211 5.71 1.49 -6.51
N ILE A 212 4.43 1.71 -6.79
CA ILE A 212 3.97 2.45 -7.97
C ILE A 212 4.56 3.87 -7.97
N MET A 213 4.48 4.58 -6.84
CA MET A 213 5.05 5.92 -6.73
C MET A 213 6.57 5.90 -6.95
N SER A 214 7.31 4.96 -6.38
CA SER A 214 8.75 4.83 -6.62
C SER A 214 9.09 4.57 -8.09
N MET A 215 8.23 3.87 -8.83
CA MET A 215 8.40 3.63 -10.27
C MET A 215 8.09 4.90 -11.08
N ILE A 216 7.07 5.68 -10.68
CA ILE A 216 6.76 6.97 -11.31
C ILE A 216 7.97 7.91 -11.25
N TYR A 217 8.68 7.92 -10.12
CA TYR A 217 9.83 8.80 -9.88
C TYR A 217 11.20 8.12 -10.07
N LYS A 218 11.28 6.95 -10.69
CA LYS A 218 12.53 6.19 -10.86
C LYS A 218 13.69 6.96 -11.52
N ASP A 219 13.34 7.90 -12.40
CA ASP A 219 14.31 8.71 -13.15
C ASP A 219 14.58 10.08 -12.50
N GLU A 220 13.88 10.44 -11.40
CA GLU A 220 14.13 11.67 -10.65
C GLU A 220 15.23 11.47 -9.62
N LYS A 221 16.43 11.90 -9.97
CA LYS A 221 17.65 11.70 -9.15
C LYS A 221 17.66 12.45 -7.82
N ARG A 222 16.75 13.41 -7.64
CA ARG A 222 16.60 14.17 -6.38
C ARG A 222 15.72 13.46 -5.37
N MET A 223 15.15 12.30 -5.73
CA MET A 223 14.21 11.59 -4.91
C MET A 223 14.73 10.19 -4.57
N THR A 224 14.71 9.85 -3.30
CA THR A 224 15.06 8.51 -2.81
C THR A 224 13.86 7.86 -2.13
N TRP A 225 13.79 6.52 -2.21
CA TRP A 225 12.68 5.74 -1.66
C TRP A 225 13.19 4.61 -0.80
N THR A 226 12.70 4.55 0.43
CA THR A 226 12.86 3.42 1.34
C THR A 226 11.49 2.81 1.58
N ILE A 227 11.25 1.60 1.06
CA ILE A 227 10.00 0.86 1.18
C ILE A 227 10.35 -0.52 1.72
N PRO A 228 9.93 -0.88 2.94
CA PRO A 228 10.25 -2.16 3.58
C PRO A 228 9.65 -3.35 2.87
#